data_b0d4a0d27bc1600e75b6395e1279a123
#
_entry.id   b0d4a0d27bc1600e75b6395e1279a123
#
_cell.length_a   1.000
_cell.length_b   1.000
_cell.length_c   1.000
_cell.angle_alpha   90.00
_cell.angle_beta   90.00
_cell.angle_gamma   90.00
#
_symmetry.space_group_name_H-M   'P 1'
#
loop_
_entity.id
_entity.type
_entity.pdbx_description
1 polymer ?
#
loop_
_entity_poly.entity_id
_entity_poly.type
_entity_poly.pdbx_seq_one_letter_code
_entity_poly.pdbx_strand_id
1 'polypeptide(L)'
;MKKFLLPFAVLAMGMAMFTSCSDDDNENVKRLDFEGGQWAKLIDSPQYGGELLYGDGGETPVSYSWSDANSKLTSSLTAAWGGLYGYSEGGVAISNYIDDNIAEHATYNYQLAVPKSNGSANFAVVYCDASISFTDGVARVIKSMDVSPTTYQLGSSKNGDGYAKALTEKGDFLTLTITGYKGSTETGTVTVDLAKDGTFLESWKTIDLSSLGEVTKLGFTMDGSDKSSYGVKHPKYFAFDNVAVKF
;
A
#
# COMPACT_ATOMS: atom_id res chain seq x y z
N MET A 1 42.97 -49.46 -26.15
CA MET A 1 41.71 -48.75 -26.33
C MET A 1 40.86 -48.91 -25.07
N LYS A 2 40.93 -48.01 -24.15
CA LYS A 2 40.09 -48.01 -22.91
C LYS A 2 39.08 -46.87 -23.01
N LYS A 3 37.79 -47.23 -23.05
CA LYS A 3 36.66 -46.29 -23.04
C LYS A 3 36.44 -45.85 -21.61
N PHE A 4 36.56 -44.55 -21.33
CA PHE A 4 36.12 -43.92 -20.09
C PHE A 4 34.68 -43.48 -20.26
N LEU A 5 33.79 -44.02 -19.45
CA LEU A 5 32.41 -43.56 -19.26
C LEU A 5 32.41 -42.57 -18.09
N LEU A 6 32.02 -41.33 -18.34
CA LEU A 6 31.70 -40.37 -17.28
C LEU A 6 30.24 -40.60 -16.83
N PRO A 7 29.96 -40.66 -15.55
CA PRO A 7 28.58 -40.60 -15.07
C PRO A 7 28.09 -39.15 -14.98
N PHE A 8 26.95 -38.89 -15.61
CA PHE A 8 26.18 -37.69 -15.43
C PHE A 8 25.59 -37.68 -13.99
N ALA A 9 26.03 -36.77 -13.15
CA ALA A 9 25.38 -36.47 -11.87
C ALA A 9 24.19 -35.54 -12.12
N VAL A 10 22.99 -36.09 -12.03
CA VAL A 10 21.73 -35.27 -11.99
C VAL A 10 21.63 -34.70 -10.61
N LEU A 11 21.83 -33.39 -10.52
CA LEU A 11 21.61 -32.63 -9.30
C LEU A 11 20.09 -32.38 -9.17
N ALA A 12 19.41 -33.21 -8.39
CA ALA A 12 18.01 -32.96 -8.00
C ALA A 12 17.99 -31.81 -7.00
N MET A 13 17.61 -30.61 -7.46
CA MET A 13 17.22 -29.52 -6.57
C MET A 13 15.92 -29.91 -5.88
N GLY A 14 16.03 -30.27 -4.61
CA GLY A 14 14.89 -30.50 -3.73
C GLY A 14 14.18 -29.17 -3.49
N MET A 15 13.00 -29.02 -4.07
CA MET A 15 12.03 -28.04 -3.59
C MET A 15 11.63 -28.44 -2.18
N ALA A 16 12.11 -27.70 -1.18
CA ALA A 16 11.59 -27.78 0.18
C ALA A 16 10.16 -27.20 0.15
N MET A 17 9.18 -28.08 -0.03
CA MET A 17 7.80 -27.75 0.30
C MET A 17 7.73 -27.64 1.82
N PHE A 18 7.65 -26.41 2.33
CA PHE A 18 7.20 -26.20 3.68
C PHE A 18 5.69 -26.49 3.72
N THR A 19 5.34 -27.76 3.97
CA THR A 19 4.01 -28.11 4.42
C THR A 19 3.90 -27.66 5.87
N SER A 20 3.40 -26.45 6.08
CA SER A 20 2.81 -26.06 7.35
C SER A 20 1.48 -26.80 7.44
N CYS A 21 1.45 -27.94 8.14
CA CYS A 21 0.23 -28.52 8.63
C CYS A 21 -0.28 -27.63 9.77
N SER A 22 -1.30 -26.83 9.50
CA SER A 22 -2.30 -26.48 10.48
C SER A 22 -3.65 -26.86 9.88
N ASP A 23 -4.32 -27.79 10.55
CA ASP A 23 -5.72 -28.09 10.32
C ASP A 23 -6.53 -26.80 10.52
N ASP A 24 -6.94 -26.22 9.40
CA ASP A 24 -8.07 -25.32 9.35
C ASP A 24 -8.59 -25.31 7.91
N ASP A 25 -9.84 -25.70 7.78
CA ASP A 25 -10.74 -25.65 6.66
C ASP A 25 -10.19 -25.05 5.36
N ASN A 26 -10.47 -25.69 4.24
CA ASN A 26 -10.20 -25.24 2.86
C ASN A 26 -10.77 -23.82 2.61
N GLU A 27 -10.24 -22.81 3.31
CA GLU A 27 -10.63 -21.43 3.11
C GLU A 27 -10.24 -21.00 1.70
N ASN A 28 -11.24 -20.70 0.86
CA ASN A 28 -11.02 -20.14 -0.46
C ASN A 28 -10.53 -18.69 -0.31
N VAL A 29 -9.23 -18.49 -0.07
CA VAL A 29 -8.61 -17.18 0.05
C VAL A 29 -8.05 -16.76 -1.30
N LYS A 30 -8.45 -15.60 -1.78
CA LYS A 30 -7.91 -14.95 -2.96
C LYS A 30 -7.15 -13.71 -2.56
N ARG A 31 -6.10 -13.40 -3.34
CA ARG A 31 -5.18 -12.30 -3.00
C ARG A 31 -5.18 -11.25 -4.10
N LEU A 32 -5.21 -9.99 -3.72
CA LEU A 32 -4.85 -8.86 -4.56
C LEU A 32 -3.38 -8.55 -4.27
N ASP A 33 -2.50 -8.79 -5.24
CA ASP A 33 -1.04 -8.67 -5.13
C ASP A 33 -0.45 -7.69 -6.17
N PHE A 34 -1.30 -7.06 -6.97
CA PHE A 34 -0.91 -6.12 -8.03
C PHE A 34 0.10 -6.67 -9.05
N GLU A 35 0.20 -8.00 -9.17
CA GLU A 35 1.11 -8.64 -10.10
C GLU A 35 0.50 -8.81 -11.50
N GLY A 36 1.40 -8.78 -12.51
CA GLY A 36 1.03 -8.99 -13.91
C GLY A 36 0.82 -7.71 -14.73
N GLY A 37 0.79 -7.90 -16.05
CA GLY A 37 0.82 -6.81 -17.01
C GLY A 37 -0.38 -5.87 -17.02
N GLN A 38 -1.49 -6.25 -16.39
CA GLN A 38 -2.64 -5.35 -16.23
C GLN A 38 -2.32 -4.17 -15.30
N TRP A 39 -1.54 -4.39 -14.25
CA TRP A 39 -1.14 -3.38 -13.28
C TRP A 39 -0.03 -2.48 -13.80
N ALA A 40 0.95 -3.06 -14.49
CA ALA A 40 2.03 -2.30 -15.12
C ALA A 40 1.55 -1.22 -16.10
N LYS A 41 0.36 -1.40 -16.69
CA LYS A 41 -0.26 -0.40 -17.58
C LYS A 41 -0.85 0.80 -16.84
N LEU A 42 -1.10 0.68 -15.54
CA LEU A 42 -1.64 1.74 -14.70
C LEU A 42 -0.53 2.58 -14.07
N ILE A 43 0.71 2.11 -14.12
CA ILE A 43 1.89 2.89 -13.82
C ILE A 43 2.13 3.76 -15.05
N ASP A 44 1.82 5.03 -14.94
CA ASP A 44 1.80 5.95 -16.09
C ASP A 44 3.18 6.05 -16.76
N SER A 45 4.22 6.23 -15.95
CA SER A 45 5.60 6.13 -16.40
C SER A 45 6.50 5.81 -15.19
N PRO A 46 7.60 5.06 -15.36
CA PRO A 46 8.58 4.86 -14.28
C PRO A 46 9.09 6.17 -13.67
N GLN A 47 9.17 7.24 -14.44
CA GLN A 47 9.54 8.57 -13.96
C GLN A 47 8.49 9.20 -13.04
N TYR A 48 7.24 8.80 -13.13
CA TYR A 48 6.17 9.27 -12.24
C TYR A 48 6.04 8.40 -10.98
N GLY A 49 6.71 7.28 -10.90
CA GLY A 49 6.79 6.48 -9.69
C GLY A 49 7.39 7.25 -8.53
N GLY A 50 8.37 8.13 -8.79
CA GLY A 50 8.98 9.00 -7.79
C GLY A 50 8.40 10.40 -7.74
N GLU A 51 7.61 10.77 -8.71
CA GLU A 51 7.04 12.10 -8.84
C GLU A 51 5.51 12.05 -8.76
N LEU A 52 4.88 13.14 -9.13
CA LEU A 52 3.43 13.21 -9.24
C LEU A 52 2.97 12.45 -10.50
N LEU A 53 1.79 11.84 -10.44
CA LEU A 53 1.17 11.16 -11.58
C LEU A 53 0.57 12.20 -12.53
N TYR A 54 1.41 12.78 -13.36
CA TYR A 54 0.96 13.71 -14.40
C TYR A 54 1.40 13.19 -15.75
N GLY A 55 0.54 13.12 -16.71
CA GLY A 55 0.91 12.89 -18.08
C GLY A 55 2.12 13.74 -18.50
N ASP A 56 2.09 14.43 -19.57
CA ASP A 56 3.21 15.19 -20.18
C ASP A 56 3.73 16.36 -19.35
N GLY A 57 4.30 16.10 -18.17
CA GLY A 57 4.88 17.14 -17.33
C GLY A 57 3.85 17.96 -16.52
N GLY A 58 2.68 17.39 -16.23
CA GLY A 58 1.66 17.99 -15.38
C GLY A 58 0.53 18.71 -16.11
N GLU A 59 0.53 18.66 -17.45
CA GLU A 59 -0.52 19.32 -18.24
C GLU A 59 -1.81 18.49 -18.32
N THR A 60 -1.70 17.16 -18.31
CA THR A 60 -2.85 16.26 -18.37
C THR A 60 -2.97 15.44 -17.10
N PRO A 61 -4.01 15.67 -16.28
CA PRO A 61 -4.23 14.90 -15.05
C PRO A 61 -4.43 13.42 -15.34
N VAL A 62 -3.78 12.57 -14.56
CA VAL A 62 -4.00 11.11 -14.61
C VAL A 62 -5.19 10.77 -13.73
N SER A 63 -6.21 10.16 -14.32
CA SER A 63 -7.37 9.63 -13.61
C SER A 63 -7.74 8.28 -14.19
N TYR A 64 -7.92 7.28 -13.34
CA TYR A 64 -8.32 5.94 -13.74
C TYR A 64 -9.04 5.21 -12.61
N SER A 65 -9.78 4.16 -12.99
CA SER A 65 -10.30 3.17 -12.05
C SER A 65 -9.63 1.83 -12.32
N TRP A 66 -9.43 1.07 -11.28
CA TRP A 66 -8.90 -0.27 -11.38
C TRP A 66 -9.79 -1.28 -10.66
N SER A 67 -9.75 -2.51 -11.13
CA SER A 67 -10.44 -3.63 -10.48
C SER A 67 -9.64 -4.92 -10.67
N ASP A 68 -9.68 -5.78 -9.67
CA ASP A 68 -9.10 -7.10 -9.74
C ASP A 68 -10.19 -8.18 -9.86
N ALA A 69 -10.12 -8.96 -10.94
CA ALA A 69 -11.11 -10.00 -11.21
C ALA A 69 -11.05 -11.15 -10.18
N ASN A 70 -9.89 -11.38 -9.56
CA ASN A 70 -9.67 -12.45 -8.61
C ASN A 70 -10.24 -12.12 -7.22
N SER A 71 -9.79 -11.04 -6.61
CA SER A 71 -10.23 -10.58 -5.29
C SER A 71 -11.57 -9.82 -5.31
N LYS A 72 -12.03 -9.37 -6.50
CA LYS A 72 -13.18 -8.47 -6.71
C LYS A 72 -12.98 -7.07 -6.12
N LEU A 73 -11.80 -6.72 -5.66
CA LEU A 73 -11.50 -5.38 -5.13
C LEU A 73 -11.36 -4.35 -6.26
N THR A 74 -11.75 -3.13 -5.98
CA THR A 74 -11.71 -1.99 -6.89
C THR A 74 -11.47 -0.68 -6.14
N SER A 75 -10.86 0.26 -6.81
CA SER A 75 -10.76 1.65 -6.40
C SER A 75 -10.49 2.55 -7.61
N SER A 76 -10.20 3.82 -7.36
CA SER A 76 -9.90 4.81 -8.39
C SER A 76 -8.84 5.79 -7.93
N LEU A 77 -8.18 6.39 -8.90
CA LEU A 77 -7.36 7.59 -8.76
C LEU A 77 -8.06 8.74 -9.47
N THR A 78 -8.18 9.87 -8.79
CA THR A 78 -8.61 11.13 -9.41
C THR A 78 -7.51 12.15 -9.19
N ALA A 79 -6.99 12.71 -10.27
CA ALA A 79 -5.95 13.73 -10.18
C ALA A 79 -6.49 15.01 -9.54
N ALA A 80 -5.63 15.66 -8.75
CA ALA A 80 -5.94 16.88 -8.04
C ALA A 80 -5.69 18.11 -8.89
N TRP A 81 -6.43 19.17 -8.62
CA TRP A 81 -6.10 20.58 -8.90
C TRP A 81 -5.47 20.85 -10.27
N GLY A 82 -6.08 20.31 -11.33
CA GLY A 82 -5.52 20.39 -12.67
C GLY A 82 -4.27 19.54 -12.88
N GLY A 83 -4.01 18.58 -12.00
CA GLY A 83 -2.88 17.66 -12.10
C GLY A 83 -1.57 18.14 -11.47
N LEU A 84 -1.55 19.29 -10.79
CA LEU A 84 -0.29 19.88 -10.32
C LEU A 84 0.26 19.30 -9.02
N TYR A 85 -0.54 18.57 -8.24
CA TYR A 85 -0.17 18.12 -6.89
C TYR A 85 -0.51 16.64 -6.61
N GLY A 86 -0.51 15.82 -7.63
CA GLY A 86 -0.89 14.42 -7.51
C GLY A 86 -2.39 14.22 -7.36
N TYR A 87 -2.79 13.24 -6.62
CA TYR A 87 -4.20 12.95 -6.37
C TYR A 87 -4.65 13.54 -5.04
N SER A 88 -5.80 14.22 -5.05
CA SER A 88 -6.47 14.80 -3.87
C SER A 88 -7.84 14.14 -3.67
N GLU A 89 -8.52 14.53 -2.62
CA GLU A 89 -9.86 14.04 -2.27
C GLU A 89 -9.91 12.52 -2.06
N GLY A 90 -8.76 11.94 -1.71
CA GLY A 90 -8.57 10.50 -1.63
C GLY A 90 -8.33 9.86 -2.99
N GLY A 91 -7.68 8.71 -2.99
CA GLY A 91 -7.41 7.95 -4.20
C GLY A 91 -6.42 6.82 -3.94
N VAL A 92 -6.38 5.88 -4.88
CA VAL A 92 -5.48 4.73 -4.83
C VAL A 92 -4.76 4.60 -6.16
N ALA A 93 -3.48 4.95 -6.15
CA ALA A 93 -2.58 4.84 -7.30
C ALA A 93 -1.89 3.48 -7.33
N ILE A 94 -1.49 3.03 -8.52
CA ILE A 94 -0.60 1.87 -8.67
C ILE A 94 0.82 2.39 -8.91
N SER A 95 1.78 1.83 -8.17
CA SER A 95 3.19 2.22 -8.22
C SER A 95 4.10 0.99 -8.19
N ASN A 96 5.35 1.20 -8.59
CA ASN A 96 6.45 0.25 -8.47
C ASN A 96 7.73 0.94 -7.97
N TYR A 97 7.61 2.17 -7.51
CA TYR A 97 8.76 2.99 -7.19
C TYR A 97 9.28 2.70 -5.78
N ILE A 98 10.59 2.43 -5.69
CA ILE A 98 11.28 2.18 -4.43
C ILE A 98 12.37 3.22 -4.28
N ASP A 99 12.35 3.96 -3.16
CA ASP A 99 13.33 4.98 -2.83
C ASP A 99 13.54 5.03 -1.31
N ASP A 100 14.75 4.74 -0.89
CA ASP A 100 15.14 4.68 0.53
C ASP A 100 15.79 5.96 1.05
N ASN A 101 15.95 6.99 0.21
CA ASN A 101 16.58 8.26 0.61
C ASN A 101 15.59 9.18 1.33
N ILE A 102 15.05 8.72 2.45
CA ILE A 102 14.07 9.45 3.27
C ILE A 102 14.58 10.76 3.84
N ALA A 103 15.93 10.97 3.88
CA ALA A 103 16.52 12.18 4.40
C ALA A 103 16.36 13.38 3.45
N GLU A 104 16.47 13.14 2.15
CA GLU A 104 16.42 14.18 1.13
C GLU A 104 15.10 14.20 0.37
N HIS A 105 14.38 13.06 0.36
CA HIS A 105 13.19 12.84 -0.43
C HIS A 105 11.87 12.96 0.36
N ALA A 106 11.88 13.71 1.47
CA ALA A 106 10.68 14.05 2.24
C ALA A 106 9.86 15.15 1.51
N THR A 107 9.51 14.92 0.26
CA THR A 107 8.77 15.85 -0.59
C THR A 107 7.66 15.14 -1.37
N TYR A 108 6.70 15.89 -1.85
CA TYR A 108 5.57 15.36 -2.63
C TYR A 108 5.98 14.64 -3.93
N ASN A 109 7.19 14.88 -4.47
CA ASN A 109 7.70 14.15 -5.63
C ASN A 109 7.89 12.64 -5.34
N TYR A 110 8.03 12.28 -4.07
CA TYR A 110 8.23 10.89 -3.62
C TYR A 110 6.99 10.29 -2.94
N GLN A 111 5.81 10.88 -3.18
CA GLN A 111 4.54 10.42 -2.59
C GLN A 111 4.19 8.98 -3.00
N LEU A 112 4.64 8.51 -4.17
CA LEU A 112 4.40 7.17 -4.70
C LEU A 112 5.54 6.19 -4.41
N ALA A 113 6.64 6.66 -3.82
CA ALA A 113 7.76 5.81 -3.46
C ALA A 113 7.54 5.14 -2.10
N VAL A 114 8.04 3.92 -1.95
CA VAL A 114 8.16 3.24 -0.65
C VAL A 114 9.63 3.05 -0.30
N PRO A 115 10.00 3.09 1.00
CA PRO A 115 11.39 3.00 1.40
C PRO A 115 12.01 1.61 1.20
N LYS A 116 11.20 0.56 1.10
CA LYS A 116 11.69 -0.81 0.94
C LYS A 116 10.73 -1.64 0.10
N SER A 117 11.30 -2.57 -0.70
CA SER A 117 10.52 -3.59 -1.40
C SER A 117 9.92 -4.61 -0.44
N ASN A 118 8.74 -5.14 -0.76
CA ASN A 118 8.17 -6.35 -0.16
C ASN A 118 8.39 -7.61 -1.03
N GLY A 119 9.09 -7.46 -2.15
CA GLY A 119 9.31 -8.53 -3.13
C GLY A 119 8.32 -8.56 -4.28
N SER A 120 7.23 -7.79 -4.22
CA SER A 120 6.27 -7.62 -5.32
C SER A 120 6.81 -6.68 -6.39
N ALA A 121 6.34 -6.84 -7.64
CA ALA A 121 6.69 -5.95 -8.74
C ALA A 121 5.96 -4.60 -8.62
N ASN A 122 4.72 -4.61 -8.14
CA ASN A 122 3.89 -3.43 -8.00
C ASN A 122 3.17 -3.44 -6.65
N PHE A 123 2.63 -2.30 -6.26
CA PHE A 123 1.83 -2.10 -5.06
C PHE A 123 0.88 -0.91 -5.26
N ALA A 124 -0.07 -0.73 -4.36
CA ALA A 124 -0.93 0.45 -4.36
C ALA A 124 -0.43 1.49 -3.35
N VAL A 125 -0.61 2.77 -3.69
CA VAL A 125 -0.38 3.90 -2.80
C VAL A 125 -1.69 4.66 -2.61
N VAL A 126 -2.05 4.88 -1.37
CA VAL A 126 -3.26 5.59 -0.94
C VAL A 126 -2.92 7.00 -0.54
N TYR A 127 -3.72 7.95 -0.99
CA TYR A 127 -3.89 9.22 -0.32
C TYR A 127 -5.20 9.17 0.49
N CYS A 128 -5.13 9.28 1.80
CA CYS A 128 -6.32 9.30 2.64
C CYS A 128 -7.10 10.64 2.41
N ASP A 129 -8.38 10.61 2.30
CA ASP A 129 -9.45 9.72 2.73
C ASP A 129 -10.03 8.84 1.57
N ALA A 130 -9.29 7.90 1.10
CA ALA A 130 -9.69 6.98 0.03
C ALA A 130 -10.37 5.71 0.58
N SER A 131 -10.86 4.88 -0.34
CA SER A 131 -11.43 3.57 -0.01
C SER A 131 -11.20 2.56 -1.12
N ILE A 132 -11.24 1.27 -0.75
CA ILE A 132 -11.38 0.13 -1.68
C ILE A 132 -12.69 -0.58 -1.41
N SER A 133 -13.34 -1.12 -2.43
CA SER A 133 -14.63 -1.79 -2.31
C SER A 133 -14.71 -3.03 -3.19
N PHE A 134 -15.72 -3.88 -2.96
CA PHE A 134 -15.99 -5.02 -3.84
C PHE A 134 -16.86 -4.60 -5.03
N THR A 135 -16.46 -4.97 -6.24
CA THR A 135 -17.15 -4.63 -7.50
C THR A 135 -18.58 -5.17 -7.58
N ASP A 136 -18.84 -6.29 -6.90
CA ASP A 136 -20.13 -6.96 -6.89
C ASP A 136 -20.99 -6.60 -5.66
N GLY A 137 -20.47 -5.76 -4.76
CA GLY A 137 -21.15 -5.33 -3.55
C GLY A 137 -21.38 -6.46 -2.51
N VAL A 138 -20.84 -7.66 -2.73
CA VAL A 138 -20.95 -8.78 -1.79
C VAL A 138 -19.98 -8.58 -0.63
N ALA A 139 -20.50 -8.68 0.59
CA ALA A 139 -19.68 -8.57 1.79
C ALA A 139 -18.78 -9.81 1.96
N ARG A 140 -17.49 -9.57 2.27
CA ARG A 140 -16.48 -10.62 2.49
C ARG A 140 -15.58 -10.27 3.65
N VAL A 141 -14.95 -11.27 4.24
CA VAL A 141 -13.89 -11.06 5.23
C VAL A 141 -12.59 -10.77 4.50
N ILE A 142 -12.00 -9.61 4.77
CA ILE A 142 -10.62 -9.31 4.41
C ILE A 142 -9.76 -9.76 5.59
N LYS A 143 -8.91 -10.75 5.38
CA LYS A 143 -8.11 -11.37 6.45
C LYS A 143 -6.91 -10.53 6.82
N SER A 144 -6.20 -10.03 5.81
CA SER A 144 -4.98 -9.26 6.02
C SER A 144 -4.66 -8.37 4.84
N MET A 145 -3.76 -7.43 5.08
CA MET A 145 -3.16 -6.55 4.08
C MET A 145 -1.74 -6.21 4.53
N ASP A 146 -0.79 -6.11 3.60
CA ASP A 146 0.52 -5.55 3.88
C ASP A 146 0.46 -4.03 3.75
N VAL A 147 1.06 -3.31 4.71
CA VAL A 147 1.07 -1.85 4.79
C VAL A 147 2.50 -1.35 4.94
N SER A 148 2.85 -0.28 4.23
CA SER A 148 4.13 0.43 4.35
C SER A 148 3.90 1.95 4.35
N PRO A 149 4.74 2.73 5.05
CA PRO A 149 4.78 4.17 4.80
C PRO A 149 5.29 4.44 3.38
N THR A 150 4.98 5.60 2.81
CA THR A 150 5.70 6.10 1.64
C THR A 150 7.02 6.77 2.08
N THR A 151 7.97 6.91 1.14
CA THR A 151 9.24 7.62 1.39
C THR A 151 8.98 9.04 1.87
N TYR A 152 8.04 9.74 1.24
CA TYR A 152 7.64 11.09 1.65
C TYR A 152 7.07 11.12 3.07
N GLN A 153 6.11 10.25 3.39
CA GLN A 153 5.47 10.22 4.70
C GLN A 153 6.48 9.89 5.81
N LEU A 154 7.32 8.86 5.59
CA LEU A 154 8.34 8.45 6.56
C LEU A 154 9.39 9.53 6.78
N GLY A 155 9.89 10.14 5.69
CA GLY A 155 10.86 11.23 5.74
C GLY A 155 10.34 12.43 6.50
N SER A 156 9.10 12.87 6.19
CA SER A 156 8.42 13.94 6.92
C SER A 156 8.26 13.61 8.41
N SER A 157 7.88 12.38 8.75
CA SER A 157 7.72 11.97 10.15
C SER A 157 9.03 11.91 10.92
N LYS A 158 10.13 11.47 10.30
CA LYS A 158 11.45 11.34 10.96
C LYS A 158 12.20 12.67 11.07
N ASN A 159 12.14 13.49 10.03
CA ASN A 159 13.01 14.65 9.86
C ASN A 159 12.26 15.99 9.88
N GLY A 160 10.93 15.95 9.74
CA GLY A 160 10.16 17.11 9.34
C GLY A 160 10.33 17.42 7.85
N ASP A 161 9.52 18.31 7.30
CA ASP A 161 9.56 18.70 5.88
C ASP A 161 9.43 20.24 5.67
N GLY A 162 9.60 21.01 6.74
CA GLY A 162 9.44 22.47 6.74
C GLY A 162 8.00 22.92 6.98
N TYR A 163 7.01 22.04 6.83
CA TYR A 163 5.61 22.27 7.19
C TYR A 163 5.20 21.44 8.42
N ALA A 164 5.49 20.17 8.44
CA ALA A 164 5.33 19.27 9.57
C ALA A 164 6.62 19.17 10.39
N LYS A 165 6.50 19.04 11.71
CA LYS A 165 7.64 18.78 12.59
C LYS A 165 8.04 17.29 12.55
N ALA A 166 9.26 16.96 12.94
CA ALA A 166 9.63 15.58 13.22
C ALA A 166 8.81 15.03 14.41
N LEU A 167 8.40 13.76 14.35
CA LEU A 167 7.61 13.07 15.38
C LEU A 167 8.51 12.26 16.31
N THR A 168 9.48 12.90 16.92
CA THR A 168 10.54 12.27 17.71
C THR A 168 10.29 12.32 19.22
N GLU A 169 9.34 13.13 19.67
CA GLU A 169 9.08 13.37 21.06
C GLU A 169 8.04 12.39 21.64
N LYS A 170 8.08 12.22 22.95
CA LYS A 170 7.05 11.46 23.64
C LYS A 170 5.68 12.12 23.48
N GLY A 171 4.69 11.35 23.08
CA GLY A 171 3.34 11.81 22.76
C GLY A 171 3.14 12.18 21.29
N ASP A 172 4.21 12.18 20.49
CA ASP A 172 4.07 12.32 19.04
C ASP A 172 3.53 11.04 18.41
N PHE A 173 2.60 11.19 17.45
CA PHE A 173 2.06 10.05 16.71
C PHE A 173 1.57 10.43 15.31
N LEU A 174 1.55 9.45 14.45
CA LEU A 174 0.81 9.41 13.19
C LEU A 174 0.24 8.02 13.02
N THR A 175 -1.09 7.91 12.98
CA THR A 175 -1.81 6.64 12.99
C THR A 175 -2.69 6.54 11.75
N LEU A 176 -2.54 5.45 10.99
CA LEU A 176 -3.48 5.03 9.96
C LEU A 176 -4.63 4.27 10.61
N THR A 177 -5.86 4.63 10.28
CA THR A 177 -7.08 3.91 10.67
C THR A 177 -7.70 3.27 9.44
N ILE A 178 -7.88 1.95 9.49
CA ILE A 178 -8.57 1.15 8.48
C ILE A 178 -9.95 0.82 9.03
N THR A 179 -11.00 1.32 8.38
CA THR A 179 -12.38 1.15 8.82
C THR A 179 -13.13 0.23 7.88
N GLY A 180 -13.73 -0.82 8.41
CA GLY A 180 -14.61 -1.71 7.68
C GLY A 180 -16.04 -1.17 7.59
N TYR A 181 -16.69 -1.33 6.43
CA TYR A 181 -18.08 -0.97 6.22
C TYR A 181 -18.87 -2.09 5.56
N LYS A 182 -20.09 -2.33 6.03
CA LYS A 182 -21.10 -3.15 5.34
C LYS A 182 -22.25 -2.25 4.89
N GLY A 183 -22.27 -1.91 3.60
CA GLY A 183 -23.05 -0.78 3.11
C GLY A 183 -22.57 0.54 3.69
N SER A 184 -23.45 1.26 4.39
CA SER A 184 -23.11 2.51 5.11
C SER A 184 -22.77 2.29 6.59
N THR A 185 -22.91 1.06 7.11
CA THR A 185 -22.67 0.75 8.52
C THR A 185 -21.22 0.39 8.74
N GLU A 186 -20.56 1.07 9.69
CA GLU A 186 -19.23 0.71 10.15
C GLU A 186 -19.28 -0.63 10.91
N THR A 187 -18.35 -1.53 10.59
CA THR A 187 -18.23 -2.85 11.22
C THR A 187 -17.15 -2.89 12.30
N GLY A 188 -16.16 -2.02 12.21
CA GLY A 188 -15.05 -1.91 13.14
C GLY A 188 -13.87 -1.15 12.53
N THR A 189 -12.83 -0.97 13.34
CA THR A 189 -11.59 -0.30 12.95
C THR A 189 -10.37 -1.10 13.37
N VAL A 190 -9.31 -0.99 12.56
CA VAL A 190 -7.95 -1.45 12.89
C VAL A 190 -7.00 -0.28 12.71
N THR A 191 -6.11 -0.05 13.67
CA THR A 191 -5.14 1.04 13.63
C THR A 191 -3.73 0.54 13.44
N VAL A 192 -2.94 1.32 12.71
CA VAL A 192 -1.51 1.09 12.48
C VAL A 192 -0.75 2.35 12.85
N ASP A 193 0.10 2.27 13.86
CA ASP A 193 1.00 3.37 14.19
C ASP A 193 2.11 3.43 13.12
N LEU A 194 2.09 4.48 12.29
CA LEU A 194 3.16 4.80 11.33
C LEU A 194 4.32 5.52 12.03
N ALA A 195 3.99 6.32 13.05
CA ALA A 195 4.93 6.89 13.99
C ALA A 195 4.32 6.94 15.40
N LYS A 196 5.12 6.69 16.43
CA LYS A 196 4.70 6.80 17.83
C LYS A 196 5.89 6.95 18.75
N ASP A 197 5.90 8.01 19.58
CA ASP A 197 6.92 8.26 20.61
C ASP A 197 8.37 8.12 20.07
N GLY A 198 8.65 8.63 18.87
CA GLY A 198 9.96 8.53 18.21
C GLY A 198 10.27 7.18 17.57
N THR A 199 9.32 6.23 17.57
CA THR A 199 9.42 4.96 16.86
C THR A 199 8.62 5.03 15.55
N PHE A 200 9.15 4.47 14.47
CA PHE A 200 8.56 4.55 13.13
C PHE A 200 8.37 3.17 12.51
N LEU A 201 7.28 3.00 11.77
CA LEU A 201 7.16 1.91 10.80
C LEU A 201 8.06 2.27 9.61
N GLU A 202 9.10 1.48 9.36
CA GLU A 202 10.10 1.78 8.32
C GLU A 202 10.04 0.83 7.12
N SER A 203 9.11 -0.11 7.14
CA SER A 203 9.02 -1.17 6.15
C SER A 203 7.62 -1.76 6.13
N TRP A 204 7.39 -2.69 5.22
CA TRP A 204 6.16 -3.43 5.11
C TRP A 204 5.84 -4.22 6.39
N LYS A 205 4.57 -4.22 6.76
CA LYS A 205 4.01 -4.95 7.89
C LYS A 205 2.67 -5.53 7.51
N THR A 206 2.50 -6.83 7.70
CA THR A 206 1.19 -7.49 7.55
C THR A 206 0.28 -7.12 8.72
N ILE A 207 -0.91 -6.64 8.40
CA ILE A 207 -1.95 -6.23 9.35
C ILE A 207 -3.10 -7.22 9.25
N ASP A 208 -3.48 -7.82 10.38
CA ASP A 208 -4.68 -8.64 10.48
C ASP A 208 -5.93 -7.75 10.48
N LEU A 209 -6.85 -8.01 9.55
CA LEU A 209 -8.11 -7.28 9.39
C LEU A 209 -9.33 -8.16 9.69
N SER A 210 -9.13 -9.40 10.14
CA SER A 210 -10.22 -10.36 10.37
C SER A 210 -11.25 -9.87 11.38
N SER A 211 -10.83 -9.03 12.34
CA SER A 211 -11.71 -8.43 13.35
C SER A 211 -12.74 -7.46 12.78
N LEU A 212 -12.58 -6.98 11.54
CA LEU A 212 -13.55 -6.13 10.84
C LEU A 212 -14.80 -6.92 10.42
N GLY A 213 -14.73 -8.27 10.42
CA GLY A 213 -15.81 -9.15 9.96
C GLY A 213 -16.06 -9.01 8.45
N GLU A 214 -17.31 -9.25 8.03
CA GLU A 214 -17.70 -9.10 6.63
C GLU A 214 -17.89 -7.62 6.27
N VAL A 215 -17.15 -7.16 5.29
CA VAL A 215 -17.17 -5.79 4.78
C VAL A 215 -17.50 -5.75 3.28
N THR A 216 -18.13 -4.68 2.83
CA THR A 216 -18.28 -4.34 1.40
C THR A 216 -17.25 -3.33 0.95
N LYS A 217 -16.61 -2.62 1.93
CA LYS A 217 -15.66 -1.55 1.68
C LYS A 217 -14.71 -1.39 2.87
N LEU A 218 -13.45 -1.06 2.60
CA LEU A 218 -12.51 -0.47 3.57
C LEU A 218 -12.33 1.02 3.27
N GLY A 219 -12.39 1.84 4.31
CA GLY A 219 -12.01 3.26 4.26
C GLY A 219 -10.69 3.48 4.98
N PHE A 220 -9.92 4.47 4.55
CA PHE A 220 -8.60 4.79 5.07
C PHE A 220 -8.53 6.24 5.52
N THR A 221 -8.21 6.47 6.78
CA THR A 221 -8.00 7.81 7.34
C THR A 221 -6.71 7.88 8.13
N MET A 222 -6.14 9.07 8.27
CA MET A 222 -4.99 9.29 9.14
C MET A 222 -5.25 10.38 10.14
N ASP A 223 -4.74 10.17 11.37
CA ASP A 223 -4.67 11.17 12.41
C ASP A 223 -3.26 11.27 12.99
N GLY A 224 -2.88 12.45 13.50
CA GLY A 224 -1.54 12.68 14.03
C GLY A 224 -1.52 13.79 15.08
N SER A 225 -0.43 13.87 15.84
CA SER A 225 -0.23 14.86 16.92
C SER A 225 0.08 16.25 16.37
N ASP A 226 0.76 16.39 15.23
CA ASP A 226 1.05 17.67 14.60
C ASP A 226 -0.07 18.10 13.66
N LYS A 227 -0.86 19.09 14.10
CA LYS A 227 -2.06 19.57 13.42
C LYS A 227 -2.03 21.08 13.19
N SER A 228 -2.75 21.49 12.16
CA SER A 228 -3.14 22.88 11.90
C SER A 228 -4.67 23.02 11.93
N SER A 229 -5.18 24.20 11.63
CA SER A 229 -6.62 24.40 11.39
C SER A 229 -7.16 23.60 10.19
N TYR A 230 -6.28 23.10 9.34
CA TYR A 230 -6.61 22.30 8.15
C TYR A 230 -6.45 20.79 8.39
N GLY A 231 -6.18 20.34 9.61
CA GLY A 231 -5.98 18.95 9.97
C GLY A 231 -4.52 18.56 10.18
N VAL A 232 -4.22 17.27 10.02
CA VAL A 232 -2.87 16.71 10.15
C VAL A 232 -1.94 17.34 9.13
N LYS A 233 -0.75 17.76 9.57
CA LYS A 233 0.24 18.38 8.70
C LYS A 233 1.09 17.39 7.93
N HIS A 234 1.26 16.18 8.47
CA HIS A 234 2.04 15.15 7.81
C HIS A 234 1.36 14.65 6.54
N PRO A 235 2.13 14.23 5.53
CA PRO A 235 1.60 13.63 4.31
C PRO A 235 0.74 12.41 4.61
N LYS A 236 -0.53 12.40 4.18
CA LYS A 236 -1.50 11.34 4.45
C LYS A 236 -1.38 10.20 3.43
N TYR A 237 -0.16 9.73 3.17
CA TYR A 237 0.13 8.65 2.21
C TYR A 237 0.58 7.39 2.93
N PHE A 238 0.13 6.25 2.43
CA PHE A 238 0.68 4.94 2.77
C PHE A 238 0.57 4.01 1.55
N ALA A 239 1.36 2.96 1.52
CA ALA A 239 1.27 1.92 0.52
C ALA A 239 0.61 0.66 1.10
N PHE A 240 -0.09 -0.10 0.24
CA PHE A 240 -0.58 -1.42 0.60
C PHE A 240 -0.39 -2.43 -0.52
N ASP A 241 -0.34 -3.72 -0.13
CA ASP A 241 -0.20 -4.86 -1.03
C ASP A 241 -0.77 -6.13 -0.38
N ASN A 242 -0.79 -7.24 -1.12
CA ASN A 242 -1.10 -8.58 -0.61
C ASN A 242 -2.41 -8.67 0.19
N VAL A 243 -3.48 -8.05 -0.32
CA VAL A 243 -4.78 -8.09 0.36
C VAL A 243 -5.41 -9.47 0.24
N ALA A 244 -5.53 -10.19 1.35
CA ALA A 244 -6.11 -11.53 1.42
C ALA A 244 -7.61 -11.49 1.70
N VAL A 245 -8.42 -12.01 0.78
CA VAL A 245 -9.89 -12.00 0.85
C VAL A 245 -10.42 -13.42 0.92
N LYS A 246 -11.27 -13.72 1.89
CA LYS A 246 -12.00 -15.00 2.03
C LYS A 246 -13.27 -14.98 1.18
N PHE A 247 -13.45 -16.02 0.34
CA PHE A 247 -14.61 -16.22 -0.55
C PHE A 247 -15.49 -17.36 -0.10
#